data_3bb1bde15bc02b8e1613794f156c9726
#
_entry.id   3bb1bde15bc02b8e1613794f156c9726
#
_cell.length_a   1.000
_cell.length_b   1.000
_cell.length_c   1.000
_cell.angle_alpha   90.00
_cell.angle_beta   90.00
_cell.angle_gamma   90.00
#
_symmetry.space_group_name_H-M   'P 1'
#
loop_
_entity.id
_entity.type
_entity.pdbx_description
1 polymer ?
#
loop_
_entity_poly.entity_id
_entity_poly.type
_entity_poly.pdbx_seq_one_letter_code
_entity_poly.pdbx_strand_id
1 'polypeptide(L)'
;MAEKVNMASNFIQNAIDEDLKNGKYGEGVHTRFPPEPNGYLHIGHAKSICLNFWLAQQYEGLCNLRFDDTNPIKEDVEYVDSIQADVKWLGFSWDDRKFYASDYFGRLYEYATELIRRGKAYVCDLTAEQIREYRGTLTEPGKESPYRDRSVEENLELFSRMKAGAFEDGTHVLRAKIDMASPNITMRDPVIYRIAHTEHHRTGDAWCIYPMYDFAHPLSDAIEGITHSVCTLEFEDHRPLYDWLLESLGFDVNTRPRQIEFARLNLTNTVTSKRKLRQLVEGGYVKGWDDPRMPTISGRRRRGYTPAAIR
;
A
#
# COMPACT_ATOMS: atom_id res chain seq x y z
N MET A 1 37.13 -4.12 -17.38
CA MET A 1 36.58 -3.11 -16.49
C MET A 1 35.65 -2.25 -17.34
N ALA A 2 34.33 -2.47 -17.22
CA ALA A 2 33.35 -1.63 -17.91
C ALA A 2 33.34 -0.27 -17.22
N GLU A 3 33.54 0.82 -17.98
CA GLU A 3 33.35 2.17 -17.51
C GLU A 3 31.94 2.30 -16.88
N LYS A 4 31.89 2.58 -15.58
CA LYS A 4 30.65 3.02 -14.95
C LYS A 4 30.28 4.35 -15.62
N VAL A 5 29.33 4.31 -16.53
CA VAL A 5 28.69 5.52 -17.05
C VAL A 5 28.18 6.26 -15.84
N ASN A 6 28.75 7.44 -15.59
CA ASN A 6 28.36 8.31 -14.49
C ASN A 6 26.98 8.91 -14.84
N MET A 7 25.92 8.12 -14.65
CA MET A 7 24.55 8.61 -14.80
C MET A 7 24.31 9.61 -13.67
N ALA A 8 23.79 10.78 -13.99
CA ALA A 8 23.43 11.79 -13.00
C ALA A 8 22.52 11.14 -11.93
N SER A 9 22.97 11.20 -10.67
CA SER A 9 22.20 10.67 -9.55
C SER A 9 20.89 11.43 -9.40
N ASN A 10 19.83 10.74 -9.00
CA ASN A 10 18.56 11.35 -8.67
C ASN A 10 18.38 11.42 -7.14
N PHE A 11 17.40 12.18 -6.69
CA PHE A 11 17.18 12.41 -5.25
C PHE A 11 16.91 11.11 -4.45
N ILE A 12 16.34 10.06 -5.07
CA ILE A 12 16.12 8.76 -4.42
C ILE A 12 17.45 8.06 -4.21
N GLN A 13 18.32 8.04 -5.23
CA GLN A 13 19.68 7.50 -5.11
C GLN A 13 20.48 8.27 -4.06
N ASN A 14 20.40 9.61 -4.06
CA ASN A 14 21.06 10.42 -3.05
C ASN A 14 20.62 10.07 -1.63
N ALA A 15 19.32 9.82 -1.42
CA ALA A 15 18.77 9.41 -0.13
C ALA A 15 19.25 8.00 0.27
N ILE A 16 19.32 7.07 -0.68
CA ILE A 16 19.85 5.72 -0.46
C ILE A 16 21.34 5.78 -0.13
N ASP A 17 22.12 6.53 -0.90
CA ASP A 17 23.56 6.69 -0.71
C ASP A 17 23.88 7.31 0.66
N GLU A 18 23.07 8.27 1.10
CA GLU A 18 23.18 8.89 2.43
C GLU A 18 22.88 7.88 3.54
N ASP A 19 21.77 7.12 3.42
CA ASP A 19 21.39 6.10 4.40
C ASP A 19 22.47 5.01 4.52
N LEU A 20 23.01 4.52 3.38
CA LEU A 20 24.09 3.53 3.37
C LEU A 20 25.40 4.09 3.96
N LYS A 21 25.77 5.32 3.62
CA LYS A 21 26.97 6.00 4.17
C LYS A 21 26.88 6.15 5.69
N ASN A 22 25.69 6.36 6.22
CA ASN A 22 25.43 6.48 7.65
C ASN A 22 25.31 5.10 8.36
N GLY A 23 25.53 4.01 7.64
CA GLY A 23 25.43 2.64 8.18
C GLY A 23 23.99 2.18 8.47
N LYS A 24 22.99 2.89 7.94
CA LYS A 24 21.61 2.51 8.05
C LYS A 24 21.34 1.31 7.12
N TYR A 25 20.56 0.33 7.59
CA TYR A 25 20.22 -0.90 6.84
C TYR A 25 21.38 -1.86 6.52
N GLY A 26 22.57 -1.69 7.11
CA GLY A 26 23.73 -2.49 6.77
C GLY A 26 24.21 -2.21 5.33
N GLU A 27 24.46 -3.26 4.54
CA GLU A 27 24.96 -3.12 3.16
C GLU A 27 23.86 -3.31 2.09
N GLY A 28 22.60 -3.55 2.49
CA GLY A 28 21.55 -3.96 1.58
C GLY A 28 20.51 -2.88 1.25
N VAL A 29 20.09 -2.84 -0.01
CA VAL A 29 18.89 -2.10 -0.44
C VAL A 29 17.79 -3.10 -0.75
N HIS A 30 16.66 -2.98 -0.09
CA HIS A 30 15.51 -3.83 -0.30
C HIS A 30 14.29 -2.97 -0.62
N THR A 31 13.81 -3.08 -1.83
CA THR A 31 12.62 -2.39 -2.33
C THR A 31 11.49 -3.35 -2.56
N ARG A 32 10.32 -2.86 -2.95
CA ARG A 32 9.19 -3.70 -3.37
C ARG A 32 8.30 -2.99 -4.38
N PHE A 33 7.64 -3.76 -5.23
CA PHE A 33 6.51 -3.31 -6.02
C PHE A 33 5.23 -3.92 -5.43
N PRO A 34 4.30 -3.10 -4.84
CA PRO A 34 3.15 -3.59 -4.10
C PRO A 34 1.84 -3.32 -4.86
N PRO A 35 1.55 -4.01 -5.98
CA PRO A 35 0.32 -3.77 -6.70
C PRO A 35 -0.91 -4.30 -5.95
N GLU A 36 -2.01 -3.54 -5.98
CA GLU A 36 -3.33 -4.04 -5.61
C GLU A 36 -3.88 -4.91 -6.78
N PRO A 37 -4.30 -6.19 -6.53
CA PRO A 37 -4.75 -7.09 -7.59
C PRO A 37 -6.22 -6.82 -7.99
N ASN A 38 -6.53 -5.58 -8.39
CA ASN A 38 -7.84 -5.06 -8.72
C ASN A 38 -7.99 -4.58 -10.17
N GLY A 39 -7.07 -4.93 -11.04
CA GLY A 39 -7.08 -4.57 -12.46
C GLY A 39 -5.71 -4.73 -13.13
N TYR A 40 -5.71 -4.61 -14.44
CA TYR A 40 -4.50 -4.68 -15.25
C TYR A 40 -3.59 -3.46 -15.02
N LEU A 41 -2.27 -3.69 -15.08
CA LEU A 41 -1.29 -2.63 -14.97
C LEU A 41 -1.31 -1.73 -16.22
N HIS A 42 -1.16 -0.43 -16.00
CA HIS A 42 -1.03 0.54 -17.06
C HIS A 42 0.38 1.14 -17.11
N ILE A 43 0.67 1.92 -18.12
CA ILE A 43 1.99 2.54 -18.34
C ILE A 43 2.51 3.34 -17.13
N GLY A 44 1.63 3.90 -16.30
CA GLY A 44 2.03 4.56 -15.05
C GLY A 44 2.67 3.61 -14.05
N HIS A 45 2.19 2.36 -13.98
CA HIS A 45 2.79 1.33 -13.12
C HIS A 45 4.16 0.88 -13.65
N ALA A 46 4.39 0.90 -14.97
CA ALA A 46 5.69 0.55 -15.54
C ALA A 46 6.81 1.41 -14.97
N LYS A 47 6.57 2.71 -14.76
CA LYS A 47 7.54 3.61 -14.10
C LYS A 47 7.89 3.12 -12.69
N SER A 48 6.89 2.77 -11.88
CA SER A 48 7.11 2.28 -10.51
C SER A 48 7.84 0.93 -10.50
N ILE A 49 7.46 0.00 -11.38
CA ILE A 49 8.13 -1.29 -11.55
C ILE A 49 9.60 -1.08 -11.89
N CYS A 50 9.85 -0.33 -12.98
CA CYS A 50 11.23 -0.09 -13.44
C CYS A 50 12.07 0.57 -12.35
N LEU A 51 11.53 1.55 -11.64
CA LEU A 51 12.26 2.26 -10.59
C LEU A 51 12.62 1.34 -9.42
N ASN A 52 11.67 0.58 -8.88
CA ASN A 52 11.91 -0.28 -7.72
C ASN A 52 12.88 -1.42 -8.05
N PHE A 53 12.66 -2.14 -9.16
CA PHE A 53 13.55 -3.23 -9.58
C PHE A 53 14.93 -2.72 -10.01
N TRP A 54 15.00 -1.56 -10.69
CA TRP A 54 16.27 -0.98 -11.11
C TRP A 54 17.12 -0.50 -9.92
N LEU A 55 16.50 0.14 -8.92
CA LEU A 55 17.19 0.51 -7.68
C LEU A 55 17.79 -0.73 -7.00
N ALA A 56 17.00 -1.79 -6.84
CA ALA A 56 17.49 -3.04 -6.28
C ALA A 56 18.70 -3.58 -7.08
N GLN A 57 18.61 -3.63 -8.41
CA GLN A 57 19.70 -4.09 -9.28
C GLN A 57 20.95 -3.21 -9.17
N GLN A 58 20.79 -1.89 -9.08
CA GLN A 58 21.91 -0.95 -9.01
C GLN A 58 22.72 -1.07 -7.72
N TYR A 59 22.04 -1.38 -6.62
CA TYR A 59 22.65 -1.54 -5.31
C TYR A 59 22.90 -3.01 -4.93
N GLU A 60 22.84 -3.93 -5.91
CA GLU A 60 23.01 -5.38 -5.69
C GLU A 60 22.08 -5.93 -4.59
N GLY A 61 20.92 -5.30 -4.44
CA GLY A 61 19.93 -5.57 -3.42
C GLY A 61 18.76 -6.40 -3.94
N LEU A 62 17.64 -6.33 -3.23
CA LEU A 62 16.46 -7.15 -3.48
C LEU A 62 15.23 -6.30 -3.82
N CYS A 63 14.32 -6.87 -4.63
CA CYS A 63 13.01 -6.28 -4.86
C CYS A 63 11.91 -7.35 -4.73
N ASN A 64 10.94 -7.11 -3.85
CA ASN A 64 9.80 -8.00 -3.68
C ASN A 64 8.65 -7.64 -4.63
N LEU A 65 7.90 -8.65 -5.05
CA LEU A 65 6.55 -8.46 -5.58
C LEU A 65 5.57 -8.80 -4.46
N ARG A 66 4.92 -7.79 -3.86
CA ARG A 66 3.91 -7.99 -2.82
C ARG A 66 2.55 -7.54 -3.31
N PHE A 67 1.61 -8.45 -3.42
CA PHE A 67 0.23 -8.08 -3.69
C PHE A 67 -0.42 -7.46 -2.45
N ASP A 68 -0.91 -6.23 -2.59
CA ASP A 68 -1.73 -5.60 -1.56
C ASP A 68 -3.18 -6.06 -1.72
N ASP A 69 -3.47 -7.21 -1.14
CA ASP A 69 -4.76 -7.88 -1.16
C ASP A 69 -5.54 -7.67 0.15
N THR A 70 -5.58 -6.43 0.62
CA THR A 70 -6.30 -6.04 1.85
C THR A 70 -7.77 -5.76 1.63
N ASN A 71 -8.24 -5.72 0.38
CA ASN A 71 -9.62 -5.38 0.03
C ASN A 71 -10.33 -6.53 -0.70
N PRO A 72 -11.04 -7.43 0.02
CA PRO A 72 -11.60 -8.65 -0.54
C PRO A 72 -12.64 -8.42 -1.67
N ILE A 73 -13.26 -7.24 -1.72
CA ILE A 73 -14.38 -6.96 -2.65
C ILE A 73 -13.91 -6.78 -4.11
N LYS A 74 -12.62 -6.48 -4.34
CA LYS A 74 -12.15 -6.01 -5.65
C LYS A 74 -11.07 -6.88 -6.29
N GLU A 75 -10.64 -7.93 -5.62
CA GLU A 75 -9.45 -8.70 -5.96
C GLU A 75 -9.82 -9.95 -6.74
N ASP A 76 -9.01 -10.28 -7.76
CA ASP A 76 -9.22 -11.44 -8.62
C ASP A 76 -7.87 -12.08 -8.99
N VAL A 77 -7.86 -13.42 -9.09
CA VAL A 77 -6.71 -14.22 -9.51
C VAL A 77 -6.26 -13.85 -10.92
N GLU A 78 -7.17 -13.49 -11.82
CA GLU A 78 -6.85 -13.02 -13.17
C GLU A 78 -5.88 -11.82 -13.13
N TYR A 79 -6.13 -10.88 -12.21
CA TYR A 79 -5.26 -9.70 -12.07
C TYR A 79 -3.89 -10.05 -11.50
N VAL A 80 -3.83 -10.99 -10.55
CA VAL A 80 -2.55 -11.51 -10.02
C VAL A 80 -1.68 -12.07 -11.14
N ASP A 81 -2.25 -12.91 -12.01
CA ASP A 81 -1.53 -13.53 -13.12
C ASP A 81 -1.10 -12.51 -14.19
N SER A 82 -1.99 -11.58 -14.53
CA SER A 82 -1.68 -10.48 -15.45
C SER A 82 -0.53 -9.61 -14.95
N ILE A 83 -0.55 -9.24 -13.68
CA ILE A 83 0.50 -8.43 -13.04
C ILE A 83 1.85 -9.15 -13.10
N GLN A 84 1.90 -10.42 -12.74
CA GLN A 84 3.12 -11.23 -12.83
C GLN A 84 3.65 -11.30 -14.27
N ALA A 85 2.75 -11.53 -15.24
CA ALA A 85 3.12 -11.59 -16.65
C ALA A 85 3.69 -10.26 -17.15
N ASP A 86 3.13 -9.14 -16.73
CA ASP A 86 3.59 -7.81 -17.13
C ASP A 86 4.96 -7.46 -16.53
N VAL A 87 5.21 -7.77 -15.25
CA VAL A 87 6.53 -7.55 -14.60
C VAL A 87 7.60 -8.39 -15.26
N LYS A 88 7.33 -9.68 -15.53
CA LYS A 88 8.25 -10.58 -16.25
C LYS A 88 8.51 -10.09 -17.67
N TRP A 89 7.48 -9.65 -18.37
CA TRP A 89 7.62 -9.12 -19.73
C TRP A 89 8.48 -7.85 -19.77
N LEU A 90 8.41 -7.01 -18.74
CA LEU A 90 9.31 -5.86 -18.58
C LEU A 90 10.77 -6.28 -18.30
N GLY A 91 11.07 -7.58 -18.13
CA GLY A 91 12.41 -8.11 -17.93
C GLY A 91 12.87 -8.15 -16.47
N PHE A 92 11.95 -8.10 -15.53
CA PHE A 92 12.24 -8.18 -14.09
C PHE A 92 11.83 -9.52 -13.49
N SER A 93 12.55 -9.94 -12.44
CA SER A 93 12.26 -11.12 -11.63
C SER A 93 12.26 -10.74 -10.15
N TRP A 94 11.38 -11.37 -9.40
CA TRP A 94 11.34 -11.32 -7.94
C TRP A 94 11.82 -12.64 -7.32
N ASP A 95 12.19 -13.65 -8.11
CA ASP A 95 12.58 -14.99 -7.74
C ASP A 95 11.52 -15.67 -6.83
N ASP A 96 11.84 -16.00 -5.60
CA ASP A 96 10.93 -16.56 -4.58
C ASP A 96 10.26 -15.48 -3.70
N ARG A 97 10.57 -14.20 -3.92
CA ARG A 97 10.08 -13.07 -3.12
C ARG A 97 8.73 -12.55 -3.61
N LYS A 98 7.76 -13.45 -3.74
CA LYS A 98 6.35 -13.13 -4.00
C LYS A 98 5.55 -13.26 -2.70
N PHE A 99 4.96 -12.16 -2.25
CA PHE A 99 4.22 -12.06 -1.01
C PHE A 99 2.82 -11.50 -1.24
N TYR A 100 1.97 -11.65 -0.23
CA TYR A 100 0.65 -11.07 -0.17
C TYR A 100 0.45 -10.41 1.19
N ALA A 101 -0.28 -9.29 1.24
CA ALA A 101 -0.62 -8.66 2.51
C ALA A 101 -1.44 -9.60 3.40
N SER A 102 -2.26 -10.45 2.78
CA SER A 102 -3.05 -11.48 3.48
C SER A 102 -2.20 -12.55 4.18
N ASP A 103 -0.94 -12.77 3.77
CA ASP A 103 -0.02 -13.66 4.51
C ASP A 103 0.28 -13.13 5.91
N TYR A 104 0.09 -11.84 6.13
CA TYR A 104 0.42 -11.14 7.37
C TYR A 104 -0.80 -10.79 8.23
N PHE A 105 -2.04 -11.14 7.85
CA PHE A 105 -3.26 -10.76 8.58
C PHE A 105 -3.20 -11.11 10.06
N GLY A 106 -2.64 -12.27 10.42
CA GLY A 106 -2.42 -12.65 11.82
C GLY A 106 -1.51 -11.66 12.55
N ARG A 107 -0.34 -11.35 11.98
CA ARG A 107 0.61 -10.39 12.56
C ARG A 107 0.07 -8.95 12.59
N LEU A 108 -0.64 -8.56 11.55
CA LEU A 108 -1.30 -7.25 11.50
C LEU A 108 -2.36 -7.11 12.59
N TYR A 109 -3.13 -8.17 12.85
CA TYR A 109 -4.07 -8.21 13.97
C TYR A 109 -3.35 -8.08 15.34
N GLU A 110 -2.23 -8.74 15.51
CA GLU A 110 -1.40 -8.62 16.72
C GLU A 110 -0.87 -7.21 16.92
N TYR A 111 -0.38 -6.56 15.85
CA TYR A 111 0.06 -5.16 15.89
C TYR A 111 -1.07 -4.19 16.21
N ALA A 112 -2.26 -4.40 15.65
CA ALA A 112 -3.44 -3.59 15.99
C ALA A 112 -3.83 -3.76 17.46
N THR A 113 -3.79 -4.99 17.96
CA THR A 113 -4.03 -5.32 19.38
C THR A 113 -3.00 -4.63 20.29
N GLU A 114 -1.73 -4.60 19.86
CA GLU A 114 -0.67 -3.91 20.62
C GLU A 114 -0.86 -2.37 20.62
N LEU A 115 -1.32 -1.76 19.53
CA LEU A 115 -1.68 -0.34 19.54
C LEU A 115 -2.81 -0.05 20.53
N ILE A 116 -3.79 -0.93 20.65
CA ILE A 116 -4.86 -0.78 21.66
C ILE A 116 -4.25 -0.85 23.07
N ARG A 117 -3.40 -1.83 23.37
CA ARG A 117 -2.73 -1.99 24.67
C ARG A 117 -1.91 -0.75 25.06
N ARG A 118 -1.32 -0.09 24.07
CA ARG A 118 -0.55 1.15 24.25
C ARG A 118 -1.45 2.40 24.33
N GLY A 119 -2.76 2.25 24.28
CA GLY A 119 -3.71 3.39 24.25
C GLY A 119 -3.62 4.23 22.99
N LYS A 120 -3.10 3.66 21.89
CA LYS A 120 -2.89 4.33 20.59
C LYS A 120 -3.92 3.95 19.52
N ALA A 121 -4.89 3.13 19.86
CA ALA A 121 -6.03 2.80 18.99
C ALA A 121 -7.27 2.55 19.84
N TYR A 122 -8.43 2.79 19.23
CA TYR A 122 -9.73 2.60 19.88
C TYR A 122 -10.78 2.15 18.87
N VAL A 123 -11.75 1.35 19.33
CA VAL A 123 -12.92 0.96 18.55
C VAL A 123 -13.93 2.09 18.54
N CYS A 124 -14.42 2.44 17.36
CA CYS A 124 -15.33 3.54 17.12
C CYS A 124 -16.60 3.04 16.41
N ASP A 125 -17.76 3.41 16.95
CA ASP A 125 -19.06 2.99 16.44
C ASP A 125 -19.71 4.05 15.52
N LEU A 126 -18.96 5.10 15.16
CA LEU A 126 -19.42 6.09 14.19
C LEU A 126 -19.47 5.46 12.79
N THR A 127 -20.54 5.77 12.05
CA THR A 127 -20.63 5.41 10.63
C THR A 127 -19.58 6.12 9.79
N ALA A 128 -19.34 5.62 8.57
CA ALA A 128 -18.40 6.25 7.64
C ALA A 128 -18.74 7.72 7.34
N GLU A 129 -20.04 8.08 7.31
CA GLU A 129 -20.50 9.46 7.11
C GLU A 129 -20.18 10.33 8.32
N GLN A 130 -20.47 9.85 9.53
CA GLN A 130 -20.15 10.53 10.76
C GLN A 130 -18.63 10.71 10.95
N ILE A 131 -17.83 9.68 10.63
CA ILE A 131 -16.37 9.79 10.68
C ILE A 131 -15.88 10.88 9.71
N ARG A 132 -16.48 10.98 8.52
CA ARG A 132 -16.14 12.04 7.55
C ARG A 132 -16.49 13.42 8.08
N GLU A 133 -17.65 13.58 8.71
CA GLU A 133 -18.06 14.82 9.34
C GLU A 133 -17.14 15.21 10.51
N TYR A 134 -16.86 14.26 11.43
CA TYR A 134 -16.00 14.48 12.58
C TYR A 134 -14.55 14.80 12.19
N ARG A 135 -14.09 14.28 11.05
CA ARG A 135 -12.73 14.56 10.57
C ARG A 135 -12.51 16.03 10.19
N GLY A 136 -13.57 16.77 9.90
CA GLY A 136 -13.49 18.17 9.49
C GLY A 136 -12.96 18.36 8.06
N THR A 137 -12.45 19.56 7.78
CA THR A 137 -11.97 19.96 6.45
C THR A 137 -10.49 20.38 6.50
N LEU A 138 -9.93 20.79 5.36
CA LEU A 138 -8.56 21.33 5.33
C LEU A 138 -8.40 22.62 6.15
N THR A 139 -9.48 23.38 6.34
CA THR A 139 -9.48 24.68 7.05
C THR A 139 -10.10 24.60 8.43
N GLU A 140 -10.78 23.51 8.75
CA GLU A 140 -11.45 23.31 10.02
C GLU A 140 -10.89 22.06 10.71
N PRO A 141 -10.52 22.11 11.99
CA PRO A 141 -10.07 20.94 12.74
C PRO A 141 -11.19 19.91 12.85
N GLY A 142 -10.80 18.66 13.09
CA GLY A 142 -11.75 17.59 13.38
C GLY A 142 -12.27 17.67 14.83
N LYS A 143 -13.31 16.87 15.09
CA LYS A 143 -13.90 16.66 16.42
C LYS A 143 -13.54 15.26 16.93
N GLU A 144 -13.27 15.15 18.20
CA GLU A 144 -13.03 13.85 18.83
C GLU A 144 -14.30 12.99 18.83
N SER A 145 -14.13 11.71 18.57
CA SER A 145 -15.22 10.74 18.66
C SER A 145 -15.64 10.55 20.13
N PRO A 146 -16.95 10.39 20.44
CA PRO A 146 -17.41 10.05 21.78
C PRO A 146 -16.90 8.71 22.30
N TYR A 147 -16.36 7.88 21.41
CA TYR A 147 -15.81 6.55 21.73
C TYR A 147 -14.28 6.55 21.94
N ARG A 148 -13.65 7.72 21.80
CA ARG A 148 -12.19 7.87 21.81
C ARG A 148 -11.56 7.54 23.18
N ASP A 149 -12.30 7.71 24.24
CA ASP A 149 -11.82 7.55 25.63
C ASP A 149 -12.30 6.23 26.29
N ARG A 150 -12.74 5.25 25.49
CA ARG A 150 -12.96 3.89 25.97
C ARG A 150 -11.71 3.32 26.61
N SER A 151 -11.87 2.52 27.66
CA SER A 151 -10.75 1.84 28.31
C SER A 151 -10.02 0.87 27.35
N VAL A 152 -8.79 0.54 27.69
CA VAL A 152 -8.00 -0.45 26.91
C VAL A 152 -8.70 -1.80 26.90
N GLU A 153 -9.24 -2.21 28.04
CA GLU A 153 -9.95 -3.49 28.21
C GLU A 153 -11.20 -3.56 27.34
N GLU A 154 -12.02 -2.49 27.33
CA GLU A 154 -13.21 -2.40 26.49
C GLU A 154 -12.85 -2.45 24.99
N ASN A 155 -11.82 -1.71 24.59
CA ASN A 155 -11.36 -1.72 23.20
C ASN A 155 -10.83 -3.09 22.76
N LEU A 156 -10.09 -3.81 23.62
CA LEU A 156 -9.61 -5.17 23.34
C LEU A 156 -10.77 -6.16 23.20
N GLU A 157 -11.77 -6.07 24.07
CA GLU A 157 -12.96 -6.91 23.99
C GLU A 157 -13.73 -6.64 22.68
N LEU A 158 -14.02 -5.38 22.38
CA LEU A 158 -14.73 -4.98 21.15
C LEU A 158 -13.98 -5.42 19.88
N PHE A 159 -12.65 -5.22 19.83
CA PHE A 159 -11.86 -5.62 18.67
C PHE A 159 -11.80 -7.14 18.49
N SER A 160 -11.76 -7.89 19.59
CA SER A 160 -11.90 -9.36 19.55
C SER A 160 -13.27 -9.79 19.03
N ARG A 161 -14.34 -9.12 19.44
CA ARG A 161 -15.70 -9.38 18.96
C ARG A 161 -15.88 -8.99 17.49
N MET A 162 -15.23 -7.91 17.02
CA MET A 162 -15.17 -7.58 15.59
C MET A 162 -14.58 -8.73 14.79
N LYS A 163 -13.45 -9.30 15.24
CA LYS A 163 -12.81 -10.46 14.60
C LYS A 163 -13.69 -11.72 14.62
N ALA A 164 -14.46 -11.89 15.69
CA ALA A 164 -15.37 -13.02 15.84
C ALA A 164 -16.67 -12.88 15.01
N GLY A 165 -16.83 -11.79 14.25
CA GLY A 165 -18.02 -11.57 13.42
C GLY A 165 -19.27 -11.17 14.20
N ALA A 166 -19.12 -10.61 15.41
CA ALA A 166 -20.24 -10.24 16.26
C ALA A 166 -20.99 -8.96 15.83
N PHE A 167 -20.46 -8.25 14.85
CA PHE A 167 -20.99 -6.96 14.41
C PHE A 167 -21.16 -6.92 12.89
N GLU A 168 -22.16 -6.18 12.44
CA GLU A 168 -22.44 -5.98 11.01
C GLU A 168 -21.44 -5.02 10.36
N ASP A 169 -21.33 -5.08 9.04
CA ASP A 169 -20.50 -4.19 8.23
C ASP A 169 -20.86 -2.72 8.48
N GLY A 170 -19.84 -1.91 8.64
CA GLY A 170 -19.99 -0.46 8.81
C GLY A 170 -20.43 0.01 10.21
N THR A 171 -20.66 -0.91 11.16
CA THR A 171 -21.08 -0.54 12.52
C THR A 171 -19.92 -0.22 13.46
N HIS A 172 -18.79 -0.88 13.26
CA HIS A 172 -17.58 -0.69 14.08
C HIS A 172 -16.34 -0.63 13.21
N VAL A 173 -15.40 0.22 13.58
CA VAL A 173 -14.07 0.32 12.98
C VAL A 173 -13.02 0.48 14.08
N LEU A 174 -11.78 0.07 13.82
CA LEU A 174 -10.66 0.44 14.68
C LEU A 174 -10.00 1.70 14.11
N ARG A 175 -9.80 2.70 14.96
CA ARG A 175 -9.13 3.96 14.60
C ARG A 175 -7.84 4.13 15.38
N ALA A 176 -6.81 4.67 14.72
CA ALA A 176 -5.64 5.17 15.43
C ALA A 176 -6.01 6.40 16.26
N LYS A 177 -5.41 6.54 17.46
CA LYS A 177 -5.60 7.68 18.37
C LYS A 177 -4.42 8.63 18.23
N ILE A 178 -4.56 9.67 17.40
CA ILE A 178 -3.46 10.58 17.04
C ILE A 178 -3.83 12.03 17.44
N ASP A 179 -4.30 12.84 16.47
CA ASP A 179 -4.62 14.25 16.71
C ASP A 179 -5.72 14.71 15.74
N MET A 180 -6.90 15.00 16.27
CA MET A 180 -8.03 15.48 15.49
C MET A 180 -7.88 16.93 15.02
N ALA A 181 -6.92 17.69 15.55
CA ALA A 181 -6.60 19.06 15.13
C ALA A 181 -5.45 19.12 14.11
N SER A 182 -4.85 17.98 13.75
CA SER A 182 -3.74 17.94 12.77
C SER A 182 -4.09 18.66 11.47
N PRO A 183 -3.20 19.50 10.92
CA PRO A 183 -3.39 20.08 9.58
C PRO A 183 -3.40 19.00 8.49
N ASN A 184 -2.74 17.87 8.71
CA ASN A 184 -2.80 16.71 7.83
C ASN A 184 -4.02 15.85 8.19
N ILE A 185 -5.00 15.81 7.26
CA ILE A 185 -6.25 15.07 7.45
C ILE A 185 -6.00 13.56 7.66
N THR A 186 -4.94 12.99 7.08
CA THR A 186 -4.62 11.57 7.23
C THR A 186 -4.20 11.21 8.66
N MET A 187 -3.81 12.21 9.47
CA MET A 187 -3.44 12.06 10.88
C MET A 187 -4.60 12.28 11.87
N ARG A 188 -5.81 12.57 11.37
CA ARG A 188 -7.00 12.82 12.21
C ARG A 188 -7.72 11.53 12.55
N ASP A 189 -7.17 10.77 13.49
CA ASP A 189 -7.66 9.46 13.96
C ASP A 189 -8.14 8.57 12.79
N PRO A 190 -7.24 8.17 11.87
CA PRO A 190 -7.61 7.39 10.69
C PRO A 190 -8.15 6.00 11.06
N VAL A 191 -9.04 5.48 10.22
CA VAL A 191 -9.49 4.09 10.31
C VAL A 191 -8.35 3.17 9.90
N ILE A 192 -8.02 2.19 10.75
CA ILE A 192 -6.96 1.21 10.50
C ILE A 192 -7.49 -0.23 10.29
N TYR A 193 -8.70 -0.54 10.79
CA TYR A 193 -9.43 -1.78 10.49
C TYR A 193 -10.91 -1.50 10.25
N ARG A 194 -11.52 -2.29 9.37
CA ARG A 194 -12.96 -2.30 9.08
C ARG A 194 -13.53 -3.71 9.11
N ILE A 195 -14.83 -3.83 9.31
CA ILE A 195 -15.58 -5.08 9.14
C ILE A 195 -16.03 -5.20 7.67
N ALA A 196 -15.87 -6.37 7.10
CA ALA A 196 -16.41 -6.75 5.80
C ALA A 196 -16.67 -8.27 5.77
N HIS A 197 -17.92 -8.67 5.81
CA HIS A 197 -18.34 -10.07 5.66
C HIS A 197 -18.34 -10.47 4.18
N THR A 198 -17.16 -10.63 3.64
CA THR A 198 -16.92 -10.96 2.23
C THR A 198 -15.82 -11.99 2.13
N GLU A 199 -16.02 -13.04 1.34
CA GLU A 199 -15.01 -14.04 1.07
C GLU A 199 -13.76 -13.40 0.43
N HIS A 200 -12.61 -13.70 0.98
CA HIS A 200 -11.32 -13.22 0.46
C HIS A 200 -10.71 -14.28 -0.46
N HIS A 201 -10.19 -13.87 -1.61
CA HIS A 201 -9.70 -14.76 -2.67
C HIS A 201 -8.61 -15.77 -2.24
N ARG A 202 -7.92 -15.52 -1.12
CA ARG A 202 -6.88 -16.42 -0.57
C ARG A 202 -7.23 -17.01 0.79
N THR A 203 -7.83 -16.23 1.68
CA THR A 203 -8.11 -16.66 3.04
C THR A 203 -9.55 -17.15 3.24
N GLY A 204 -10.39 -17.07 2.18
CA GLY A 204 -11.80 -17.45 2.27
C GLY A 204 -12.52 -16.67 3.36
N ASP A 205 -13.26 -17.38 4.21
CA ASP A 205 -14.05 -16.82 5.31
C ASP A 205 -13.28 -16.77 6.65
N ALA A 206 -11.97 -16.95 6.65
CA ALA A 206 -11.16 -16.95 7.87
C ALA A 206 -11.13 -15.58 8.58
N TRP A 207 -11.44 -14.52 7.86
CA TRP A 207 -11.45 -13.14 8.35
C TRP A 207 -12.74 -12.43 7.94
N CYS A 208 -13.28 -11.62 8.86
CA CYS A 208 -14.36 -10.68 8.60
C CYS A 208 -13.99 -9.24 8.99
N ILE A 209 -12.73 -9.02 9.40
CA ILE A 209 -12.12 -7.71 9.58
C ILE A 209 -10.87 -7.61 8.74
N TYR A 210 -10.66 -6.46 8.11
CA TYR A 210 -9.56 -6.24 7.19
C TYR A 210 -8.81 -4.95 7.54
N PRO A 211 -7.46 -4.99 7.50
CA PRO A 211 -6.67 -3.79 7.70
C PRO A 211 -6.89 -2.81 6.55
N MET A 212 -6.81 -1.52 6.84
CA MET A 212 -6.75 -0.50 5.81
C MET A 212 -5.34 -0.43 5.23
N TYR A 213 -5.22 0.05 3.99
CA TYR A 213 -3.96 0.20 3.29
C TYR A 213 -2.88 0.89 4.13
N ASP A 214 -3.22 2.05 4.72
CA ASP A 214 -2.26 2.85 5.50
C ASP A 214 -1.73 2.13 6.75
N PHE A 215 -2.45 1.14 7.25
CA PHE A 215 -2.00 0.30 8.34
C PHE A 215 -1.19 -0.91 7.86
N ALA A 216 -1.68 -1.61 6.84
CA ALA A 216 -1.03 -2.82 6.33
C ALA A 216 0.32 -2.53 5.67
N HIS A 217 0.41 -1.43 4.92
CA HIS A 217 1.56 -1.09 4.09
C HIS A 217 2.88 -0.92 4.89
N PRO A 218 2.99 -0.02 5.90
CA PRO A 218 4.22 0.14 6.68
C PRO A 218 4.63 -1.14 7.42
N LEU A 219 3.64 -1.87 7.93
CA LEU A 219 3.89 -3.07 8.73
C LEU A 219 4.31 -4.26 7.84
N SER A 220 3.75 -4.39 6.65
CA SER A 220 4.22 -5.37 5.66
C SER A 220 5.63 -5.05 5.20
N ASP A 221 5.95 -3.77 4.96
CA ASP A 221 7.31 -3.34 4.63
C ASP A 221 8.29 -3.73 5.74
N ALA A 222 7.94 -3.48 7.01
CA ALA A 222 8.77 -3.85 8.15
C ALA A 222 8.92 -5.38 8.32
N ILE A 223 7.84 -6.14 8.09
CA ILE A 223 7.86 -7.62 8.15
C ILE A 223 8.80 -8.21 7.10
N GLU A 224 8.79 -7.65 5.90
CA GLU A 224 9.61 -8.10 4.77
C GLU A 224 11.05 -7.58 4.81
N GLY A 225 11.40 -6.71 5.75
CA GLY A 225 12.73 -6.10 5.83
C GLY A 225 12.99 -5.11 4.69
N ILE A 226 11.96 -4.48 4.16
CA ILE A 226 12.10 -3.40 3.17
C ILE A 226 12.88 -2.25 3.80
N THR A 227 13.87 -1.74 3.08
CA THR A 227 14.67 -0.59 3.53
C THR A 227 14.11 0.72 2.98
N HIS A 228 13.82 0.75 1.68
CA HIS A 228 13.34 1.94 0.99
C HIS A 228 12.00 1.64 0.31
N SER A 229 10.97 2.22 0.90
CA SER A 229 9.57 2.11 0.46
C SER A 229 9.28 3.19 -0.59
N VAL A 230 9.61 2.90 -1.85
CA VAL A 230 9.49 3.88 -2.95
C VAL A 230 8.09 3.84 -3.55
N CYS A 231 7.38 4.96 -3.51
CA CYS A 231 6.00 5.08 -3.97
C CYS A 231 5.73 6.38 -4.74
N THR A 232 4.52 6.57 -5.25
CA THR A 232 4.15 7.80 -5.96
C THR A 232 3.82 8.94 -5.00
N LEU A 233 3.95 10.19 -5.47
CA LEU A 233 3.74 11.42 -4.69
C LEU A 233 2.32 11.52 -4.06
N GLU A 234 1.38 10.73 -4.54
CA GLU A 234 0.03 10.63 -3.95
C GLU A 234 0.05 10.21 -2.48
N PHE A 235 1.12 9.56 -2.03
CA PHE A 235 1.30 9.07 -0.67
C PHE A 235 2.15 9.97 0.23
N GLU A 236 2.53 11.18 -0.22
CA GLU A 236 3.31 12.12 0.58
C GLU A 236 2.60 12.50 1.88
N ASP A 237 1.31 12.82 1.80
CA ASP A 237 0.49 13.14 2.98
C ASP A 237 0.28 11.93 3.91
N HIS A 238 0.48 10.70 3.41
CA HIS A 238 0.36 9.46 4.19
C HIS A 238 1.65 9.08 4.92
N ARG A 239 2.82 9.61 4.52
CA ARG A 239 4.11 9.31 5.15
C ARG A 239 4.16 9.59 6.65
N PRO A 240 3.58 10.68 7.20
CA PRO A 240 3.53 10.87 8.65
C PRO A 240 2.79 9.74 9.39
N LEU A 241 1.74 9.17 8.79
CA LEU A 241 1.03 8.02 9.36
C LEU A 241 1.86 6.74 9.28
N TYR A 242 2.56 6.53 8.16
CA TYR A 242 3.52 5.44 7.98
C TYR A 242 4.57 5.44 9.09
N ASP A 243 5.21 6.57 9.33
CA ASP A 243 6.21 6.73 10.37
C ASP A 243 5.62 6.56 11.78
N TRP A 244 4.45 7.16 12.04
CA TRP A 244 3.77 7.09 13.32
C TRP A 244 3.42 5.65 13.73
N LEU A 245 2.99 4.81 12.78
CA LEU A 245 2.67 3.40 13.04
C LEU A 245 3.91 2.62 13.46
N LEU A 246 5.01 2.77 12.73
CA LEU A 246 6.28 2.10 13.05
C LEU A 246 6.84 2.55 14.40
N GLU A 247 6.83 3.86 14.68
CA GLU A 247 7.24 4.42 15.97
C GLU A 247 6.36 3.95 17.11
N SER A 248 5.05 3.97 16.90
CA SER A 248 4.08 3.59 17.93
C SER A 248 4.19 2.13 18.34
N LEU A 249 4.65 1.26 17.44
CA LEU A 249 4.91 -0.15 17.69
C LEU A 249 6.34 -0.44 18.16
N GLY A 250 7.22 0.57 18.16
CA GLY A 250 8.57 0.48 18.70
C GLY A 250 9.61 -0.06 17.71
N PHE A 251 9.37 0.06 16.41
CA PHE A 251 10.38 -0.25 15.40
C PHE A 251 11.53 0.75 15.49
N ASP A 252 12.76 0.24 15.46
CA ASP A 252 13.97 1.06 15.55
C ASP A 252 14.11 1.99 14.34
N VAL A 253 14.29 3.27 14.58
CA VAL A 253 14.47 4.31 13.56
C VAL A 253 15.62 4.03 12.60
N ASN A 254 16.66 3.30 13.04
CA ASN A 254 17.83 2.97 12.24
C ASN A 254 17.63 1.77 11.31
N THR A 255 16.60 0.96 11.55
CA THR A 255 16.34 -0.27 10.78
C THR A 255 14.96 -0.32 10.15
N ARG A 256 14.03 0.54 10.60
CA ARG A 256 12.68 0.59 10.04
C ARG A 256 12.70 1.11 8.60
N PRO A 257 11.77 0.67 7.74
CA PRO A 257 11.70 1.14 6.36
C PRO A 257 11.48 2.66 6.30
N ARG A 258 12.03 3.28 5.24
CA ARG A 258 11.87 4.71 4.94
C ARG A 258 11.02 4.88 3.68
N GLN A 259 9.91 5.60 3.78
CA GLN A 259 9.09 5.94 2.61
C GLN A 259 9.69 7.12 1.84
N ILE A 260 9.77 6.99 0.52
CA ILE A 260 10.27 8.04 -0.41
C ILE A 260 9.30 8.12 -1.59
N GLU A 261 8.81 9.32 -1.89
CA GLU A 261 7.85 9.53 -2.97
C GLU A 261 8.49 10.11 -4.21
N PHE A 262 8.00 9.70 -5.38
CA PHE A 262 8.38 10.23 -6.69
C PHE A 262 7.17 10.69 -7.50
N ALA A 263 7.38 11.64 -8.40
CA ALA A 263 6.31 12.13 -9.27
C ALA A 263 5.75 11.03 -10.16
N ARG A 264 4.42 10.87 -10.15
CA ARG A 264 3.75 9.91 -11.05
C ARG A 264 3.95 10.29 -12.52
N LEU A 265 3.84 9.31 -13.41
CA LEU A 265 3.83 9.54 -14.84
C LEU A 265 2.49 10.12 -15.27
N ASN A 266 2.50 11.34 -15.81
CA ASN A 266 1.36 11.96 -16.45
C ASN A 266 1.55 11.94 -17.97
N LEU A 267 0.58 11.40 -18.69
CA LEU A 267 0.57 11.35 -20.14
C LEU A 267 -0.57 12.22 -20.68
N THR A 268 -0.27 13.04 -21.65
CA THR A 268 -1.29 13.82 -22.38
C THR A 268 -2.20 12.88 -23.16
N ASN A 269 -3.48 13.23 -23.25
CA ASN A 269 -4.49 12.48 -24.01
C ASN A 269 -4.61 10.99 -23.64
N THR A 270 -4.20 10.58 -22.40
CA THR A 270 -4.22 9.20 -21.96
C THR A 270 -4.97 9.06 -20.64
N VAL A 271 -6.01 8.24 -20.62
CA VAL A 271 -6.76 7.92 -19.41
C VAL A 271 -6.09 6.74 -18.72
N THR A 272 -5.59 6.94 -17.47
CA THR A 272 -4.98 5.88 -16.64
C THR A 272 -5.87 5.49 -15.45
N SER A 273 -7.05 6.08 -15.31
CA SER A 273 -8.00 5.73 -14.24
C SER A 273 -8.53 4.31 -14.42
N LYS A 274 -8.21 3.39 -13.50
CA LYS A 274 -8.71 2.00 -13.51
C LYS A 274 -10.24 1.95 -13.63
N ARG A 275 -10.97 2.81 -12.90
CA ARG A 275 -12.43 2.86 -12.97
C ARG A 275 -12.95 3.17 -14.38
N LYS A 276 -12.33 4.16 -15.06
CA LYS A 276 -12.72 4.52 -16.43
C LYS A 276 -12.34 3.44 -17.44
N LEU A 277 -11.17 2.82 -17.28
CA LEU A 277 -10.75 1.71 -18.14
C LEU A 277 -11.65 0.48 -17.98
N ARG A 278 -12.08 0.16 -16.75
CA ARG A 278 -13.05 -0.91 -16.48
C ARG A 278 -14.39 -0.64 -17.21
N GLN A 279 -14.89 0.59 -17.18
CA GLN A 279 -16.11 0.96 -17.91
C GLN A 279 -16.00 0.70 -19.42
N LEU A 280 -14.80 0.87 -20.01
CA LEU A 280 -14.60 0.57 -21.43
C LEU A 280 -14.66 -0.93 -21.72
N VAL A 281 -14.14 -1.77 -20.81
CA VAL A 281 -14.17 -3.23 -20.93
C VAL A 281 -15.59 -3.75 -20.70
N GLU A 282 -16.22 -3.39 -19.59
CA GLU A 282 -17.57 -3.85 -19.22
C GLU A 282 -18.64 -3.35 -20.20
N GLY A 283 -18.47 -2.15 -20.74
CA GLY A 283 -19.35 -1.58 -21.77
C GLY A 283 -19.14 -2.11 -23.17
N GLY A 284 -18.19 -3.04 -23.38
CA GLY A 284 -17.89 -3.63 -24.68
C GLY A 284 -17.29 -2.68 -25.72
N TYR A 285 -16.79 -1.51 -25.30
CA TYR A 285 -16.12 -0.54 -26.18
C TYR A 285 -14.75 -1.02 -26.66
N VAL A 286 -14.14 -1.90 -25.91
CA VAL A 286 -12.87 -2.58 -26.22
C VAL A 286 -13.04 -4.09 -26.02
N LYS A 287 -12.18 -4.90 -26.66
CA LYS A 287 -12.28 -6.37 -26.63
C LYS A 287 -11.85 -6.99 -25.29
N GLY A 288 -11.17 -6.21 -24.45
CA GLY A 288 -10.67 -6.65 -23.15
C GLY A 288 -9.56 -5.71 -22.67
N TRP A 289 -8.94 -6.06 -21.56
CA TRP A 289 -7.87 -5.29 -20.95
C TRP A 289 -6.59 -5.22 -21.80
N ASP A 290 -6.38 -6.19 -22.68
CA ASP A 290 -5.26 -6.29 -23.60
C ASP A 290 -5.54 -5.66 -24.98
N ASP A 291 -6.69 -4.99 -25.16
CA ASP A 291 -7.00 -4.29 -26.40
C ASP A 291 -5.88 -3.30 -26.75
N PRO A 292 -5.35 -3.27 -28.00
CA PRO A 292 -4.27 -2.37 -28.39
C PRO A 292 -4.56 -0.87 -28.21
N ARG A 293 -5.83 -0.50 -28.04
CA ARG A 293 -6.24 0.88 -27.73
C ARG A 293 -6.11 1.24 -26.26
N MET A 294 -5.98 0.22 -25.38
CA MET A 294 -5.86 0.42 -23.95
C MET A 294 -4.44 0.86 -23.55
N PRO A 295 -4.28 1.73 -22.55
CA PRO A 295 -2.98 2.16 -22.02
C PRO A 295 -2.36 1.13 -21.06
N THR A 296 -2.91 -0.07 -20.97
CA THR A 296 -2.38 -1.16 -20.17
C THR A 296 -1.05 -1.67 -20.74
N ILE A 297 -0.22 -2.28 -19.91
CA ILE A 297 1.04 -2.90 -20.34
C ILE A 297 0.73 -4.03 -21.33
N SER A 298 -0.26 -4.87 -21.03
CA SER A 298 -0.71 -5.93 -21.91
C SER A 298 -1.23 -5.41 -23.26
N GLY A 299 -1.98 -4.31 -23.28
CA GLY A 299 -2.43 -3.64 -24.51
C GLY A 299 -1.27 -3.07 -25.34
N ARG A 300 -0.27 -2.49 -24.68
CA ARG A 300 0.95 -2.00 -25.35
C ARG A 300 1.75 -3.17 -25.94
N ARG A 301 1.94 -4.25 -25.19
CA ARG A 301 2.57 -5.48 -25.68
C ARG A 301 1.87 -6.02 -26.90
N ARG A 302 0.55 -6.14 -26.90
CA ARG A 302 -0.25 -6.61 -28.02
C ARG A 302 -0.16 -5.66 -29.25
N ARG A 303 0.02 -4.36 -28.99
CA ARG A 303 0.23 -3.36 -30.04
C ARG A 303 1.63 -3.43 -30.67
N GLY A 304 2.56 -4.22 -30.13
CA GLY A 304 3.89 -4.42 -30.67
C GLY A 304 5.01 -3.59 -30.01
N TYR A 305 4.72 -2.92 -28.90
CA TYR A 305 5.80 -2.27 -28.12
C TYR A 305 6.72 -3.34 -27.53
N THR A 306 8.03 -3.07 -27.57
CA THR A 306 9.02 -3.93 -26.91
C THR A 306 9.19 -3.51 -25.43
N PRO A 307 9.66 -4.44 -24.56
CA PRO A 307 9.99 -4.08 -23.17
C PRO A 307 10.99 -2.91 -23.07
N ALA A 308 11.98 -2.90 -23.95
CA ALA A 308 13.00 -1.83 -24.00
C ALA A 308 12.39 -0.46 -24.32
N ALA A 309 11.33 -0.40 -25.12
CA ALA A 309 10.67 0.86 -25.44
C ALA A 309 9.76 1.39 -24.31
N ILE A 310 9.39 0.52 -23.36
CA ILE A 310 8.58 0.88 -22.20
C ILE A 310 9.47 1.26 -21.01
N ARG A 311 10.61 0.61 -20.82
CA ARG A 311 11.64 0.90 -19.80
C ARG A 311 12.41 2.18 -20.10
#